data_4bb7df4bd1f296ddecee5e4fc18e3efc
#
_entry.id   4bb7df4bd1f296ddecee5e4fc18e3efc
#
_cell.length_a   1.000
_cell.length_b   1.000
_cell.length_c   1.000
_cell.angle_alpha   90.00
_cell.angle_beta   90.00
_cell.angle_gamma   90.00
#
_symmetry.space_group_name_H-M   'P 1'
#
loop_
_entity.id
_entity.type
_entity.pdbx_description
1 polymer ?
#
loop_
_entity_poly.entity_id
_entity_poly.type
_entity_poly.pdbx_seq_one_letter_code
_entity_poly.pdbx_strand_id
1 'polypeptide(L)'
;LTDRSIGENVALPLILRGTRRAEIGKRVRSVLERMGLAHREKALPTQLSAGEQQRVGIARAIVSEPRLLVADEPTGNLDPTLSAEIMELFAGLPERGTSVLVVSHDLPLLKRMRKRVLILDHGRLVDDISPQDLAE
;
A
#
# COMPACT_ATOMS: atom_id res chain seq x y z
N LEU A 1 -16.21 0.87 2.43
CA LEU A 1 -17.64 0.71 2.28
C LEU A 1 -18.03 -0.70 2.72
N THR A 2 -18.72 -0.81 3.84
CA THR A 2 -19.02 -2.10 4.51
C THR A 2 -20.10 -2.91 3.81
N ASP A 3 -20.91 -2.26 3.01
CA ASP A 3 -22.03 -2.78 2.24
C ASP A 3 -21.66 -3.26 0.82
N ARG A 4 -20.39 -3.10 0.44
CA ARG A 4 -19.87 -3.49 -0.87
C ARG A 4 -18.79 -4.55 -0.77
N SER A 5 -18.71 -5.41 -1.79
CA SER A 5 -17.67 -6.43 -1.87
C SER A 5 -16.26 -5.83 -1.92
N ILE A 6 -15.26 -6.65 -1.64
CA ILE A 6 -13.85 -6.26 -1.72
C ILE A 6 -13.49 -5.77 -3.13
N GLY A 7 -13.93 -6.49 -4.15
CA GLY A 7 -13.72 -6.09 -5.55
C GLY A 7 -14.32 -4.72 -5.86
N GLU A 8 -15.54 -4.45 -5.40
CA GLU A 8 -16.20 -3.14 -5.58
C GLU A 8 -15.50 -2.02 -4.81
N ASN A 9 -15.01 -2.31 -3.60
CA ASN A 9 -14.23 -1.36 -2.82
C ASN A 9 -12.93 -0.96 -3.54
N VAL A 10 -12.21 -1.94 -4.07
CA VAL A 10 -10.96 -1.71 -4.81
C VAL A 10 -11.23 -1.04 -6.17
N ALA A 11 -12.35 -1.33 -6.82
CA ALA A 11 -12.74 -0.72 -8.09
C ALA A 11 -13.05 0.78 -8.00
N LEU A 12 -13.42 1.27 -6.82
CA LEU A 12 -13.96 2.62 -6.64
C LEU A 12 -13.09 3.75 -7.25
N PRO A 13 -11.76 3.82 -7.04
CA PRO A 13 -10.93 4.85 -7.67
C PRO A 13 -10.94 4.82 -9.19
N LEU A 14 -11.03 3.63 -9.78
CA LEU A 14 -11.10 3.47 -11.24
C LEU A 14 -12.44 3.92 -11.79
N ILE A 15 -13.54 3.62 -11.09
CA ILE A 15 -14.90 4.06 -11.45
C ILE A 15 -14.95 5.60 -11.44
N LEU A 16 -14.44 6.23 -10.39
CA LEU A 16 -14.42 7.70 -10.24
C LEU A 16 -13.59 8.39 -11.34
N ARG A 17 -12.57 7.71 -11.86
CA ARG A 17 -11.75 8.19 -12.99
C ARG A 17 -12.38 7.93 -14.36
N GLY A 18 -13.54 7.30 -14.43
CA GLY A 18 -14.20 6.97 -15.71
C GLY A 18 -13.49 5.85 -16.48
N THR A 19 -12.74 4.98 -15.82
CA THR A 19 -12.08 3.84 -16.46
C THR A 19 -13.11 2.90 -17.10
N ARG A 20 -12.80 2.34 -18.28
CA ARG A 20 -13.68 1.42 -18.98
C ARG A 20 -13.96 0.17 -18.13
N ARG A 21 -15.22 -0.27 -18.08
CA ARG A 21 -15.66 -1.41 -17.25
C ARG A 21 -14.85 -2.68 -17.48
N ALA A 22 -14.50 -3.00 -18.73
CA ALA A 22 -13.68 -4.16 -19.07
C ALA A 22 -12.26 -4.09 -18.48
N GLU A 23 -11.70 -2.90 -18.32
CA GLU A 23 -10.39 -2.68 -17.75
C GLU A 23 -10.42 -2.71 -16.21
N ILE A 24 -11.49 -2.20 -15.61
CA ILE A 24 -11.66 -2.22 -14.14
C ILE A 24 -11.52 -3.64 -13.60
N GLY A 25 -12.24 -4.60 -14.14
CA GLY A 25 -12.18 -5.99 -13.67
C GLY A 25 -10.78 -6.61 -13.75
N LYS A 26 -10.02 -6.30 -14.81
CA LYS A 26 -8.64 -6.78 -14.99
C LYS A 26 -7.71 -6.18 -13.92
N ARG A 27 -7.76 -4.86 -13.72
CA ARG A 27 -6.91 -4.16 -12.75
C ARG A 27 -7.22 -4.56 -11.31
N VAL A 28 -8.51 -4.68 -10.96
CA VAL A 28 -8.95 -5.13 -9.64
C VAL A 28 -8.44 -6.53 -9.35
N ARG A 29 -8.61 -7.47 -10.28
CA ARG A 29 -8.13 -8.85 -10.10
C ARG A 29 -6.63 -8.90 -9.94
N SER A 30 -5.88 -8.22 -10.81
CA SER A 30 -4.42 -8.17 -10.75
C SER A 30 -3.90 -7.62 -9.41
N VAL A 31 -4.50 -6.54 -8.89
CA VAL A 31 -4.06 -5.99 -7.60
C VAL A 31 -4.44 -6.89 -6.43
N LEU A 32 -5.62 -7.52 -6.47
CA LEU A 32 -6.05 -8.47 -5.43
C LEU A 32 -5.17 -9.74 -5.42
N GLU A 33 -4.74 -10.23 -6.58
CA GLU A 33 -3.77 -11.33 -6.70
C GLU A 33 -2.44 -10.96 -6.02
N ARG A 34 -1.91 -9.77 -6.29
CA ARG A 34 -0.68 -9.26 -5.65
C ARG A 34 -0.80 -9.11 -4.12
N MET A 35 -2.01 -8.88 -3.62
CA MET A 35 -2.31 -8.82 -2.18
C MET A 35 -2.65 -10.18 -1.56
N GLY A 36 -2.65 -11.28 -2.34
CA GLY A 36 -3.08 -12.59 -1.87
C GLY A 36 -4.57 -12.68 -1.55
N LEU A 37 -5.39 -11.78 -2.11
CA LEU A 37 -6.82 -11.63 -1.79
C LEU A 37 -7.76 -11.96 -2.95
N ALA A 38 -7.27 -12.56 -4.05
CA ALA A 38 -8.11 -12.87 -5.22
C ALA A 38 -9.32 -13.76 -4.86
N HIS A 39 -9.12 -14.72 -3.94
CA HIS A 39 -10.17 -15.62 -3.44
C HIS A 39 -11.24 -14.91 -2.58
N ARG A 40 -10.98 -13.67 -2.16
CA ARG A 40 -11.87 -12.83 -1.33
C ARG A 40 -12.59 -11.73 -2.12
N GLU A 41 -12.44 -11.67 -3.43
CA GLU A 41 -12.99 -10.57 -4.27
C GLU A 41 -14.47 -10.30 -4.00
N LYS A 42 -15.27 -11.35 -3.76
CA LYS A 42 -16.73 -11.26 -3.51
C LYS A 42 -17.09 -11.12 -2.02
N ALA A 43 -16.13 -11.24 -1.12
CA ALA A 43 -16.38 -11.11 0.33
C ALA A 43 -16.72 -9.67 0.71
N LEU A 44 -17.41 -9.51 1.84
CA LEU A 44 -17.62 -8.21 2.48
C LEU A 44 -16.46 -7.86 3.41
N PRO A 45 -16.16 -6.58 3.64
CA PRO A 45 -15.10 -6.16 4.56
C PRO A 45 -15.23 -6.72 5.97
N THR A 46 -16.46 -6.92 6.45
CA THR A 46 -16.76 -7.48 7.76
C THR A 46 -16.38 -8.96 7.92
N GLN A 47 -16.11 -9.64 6.81
CA GLN A 47 -15.70 -11.05 6.77
C GLN A 47 -14.18 -11.22 6.73
N LEU A 48 -13.42 -10.12 6.79
CA LEU A 48 -11.97 -10.10 6.69
C LEU A 48 -11.31 -9.86 8.04
N SER A 49 -10.15 -10.47 8.24
CA SER A 49 -9.24 -10.12 9.33
C SER A 49 -8.73 -8.68 9.21
N ALA A 50 -8.19 -8.10 10.28
CA ALA A 50 -7.62 -6.76 10.25
C ALA A 50 -6.49 -6.62 9.21
N GLY A 51 -5.62 -7.63 9.10
CA GLY A 51 -4.55 -7.65 8.09
C GLY A 51 -5.08 -7.75 6.66
N GLU A 52 -6.15 -8.53 6.41
CA GLU A 52 -6.81 -8.57 5.10
C GLU A 52 -7.45 -7.23 4.76
N GLN A 53 -8.11 -6.58 5.72
CA GLN A 53 -8.68 -5.23 5.54
C GLN A 53 -7.60 -4.19 5.21
N GLN A 54 -6.45 -4.25 5.88
CA GLN A 54 -5.30 -3.41 5.59
C GLN A 54 -4.83 -3.59 4.13
N ARG A 55 -4.66 -4.83 3.69
CA ARG A 55 -4.27 -5.13 2.30
C ARG A 55 -5.31 -4.67 1.27
N VAL A 56 -6.60 -4.75 1.58
CA VAL A 56 -7.65 -4.17 0.74
C VAL A 56 -7.51 -2.66 0.64
N GLY A 57 -7.19 -1.98 1.75
CA GLY A 57 -6.91 -0.54 1.76
C GLY A 57 -5.75 -0.17 0.84
N ILE A 58 -4.66 -0.94 0.90
CA ILE A 58 -3.49 -0.78 0.03
C ILE A 58 -3.86 -1.05 -1.44
N ALA A 59 -4.55 -2.17 -1.72
CA ALA A 59 -5.01 -2.50 -3.07
C ALA A 59 -5.83 -1.35 -3.68
N ARG A 60 -6.77 -0.79 -2.92
CA ARG A 60 -7.59 0.34 -3.35
C ARG A 60 -6.77 1.60 -3.63
N ALA A 61 -5.73 1.85 -2.83
CA ALA A 61 -4.87 3.01 -3.01
C ALA A 61 -4.04 2.92 -4.29
N ILE A 62 -3.52 1.73 -4.65
CA ILE A 62 -2.58 1.55 -5.77
C ILE A 62 -3.24 1.13 -7.09
N VAL A 63 -4.49 0.65 -7.09
CA VAL A 63 -5.18 0.13 -8.29
C VAL A 63 -5.25 1.12 -9.45
N SER A 64 -5.31 2.41 -9.12
CA SER A 64 -5.39 3.50 -10.08
C SER A 64 -4.03 4.04 -10.53
N GLU A 65 -2.92 3.42 -10.09
CA GLU A 65 -1.55 3.86 -10.38
C GLU A 65 -1.39 5.36 -10.10
N PRO A 66 -1.53 5.80 -8.84
CA PRO A 66 -1.46 7.21 -8.49
C PRO A 66 -0.05 7.76 -8.73
N ARG A 67 0.07 9.07 -8.98
CA ARG A 67 1.38 9.75 -9.08
C ARG A 67 2.09 9.86 -7.73
N LEU A 68 1.32 9.89 -6.64
CA LEU A 68 1.80 9.94 -5.26
C LEU A 68 0.98 8.99 -4.41
N LEU A 69 1.66 8.13 -3.66
CA LEU A 69 1.12 7.30 -2.60
C LEU A 69 1.66 7.78 -1.26
N VAL A 70 0.77 8.09 -0.33
CA VAL A 70 1.11 8.38 1.07
C VAL A 70 0.53 7.27 1.92
N ALA A 71 1.37 6.62 2.72
CA ALA A 71 0.99 5.53 3.60
C ALA A 71 1.46 5.83 5.02
N ASP A 72 0.52 5.83 5.96
CA ASP A 72 0.76 6.04 7.38
C ASP A 72 0.60 4.70 8.11
N GLU A 73 1.69 4.22 8.72
CA GLU A 73 1.80 2.92 9.40
C GLU A 73 1.20 1.75 8.57
N PRO A 74 1.57 1.56 7.30
CA PRO A 74 0.90 0.62 6.41
C PRO A 74 1.05 -0.84 6.82
N THR A 75 1.99 -1.14 7.71
CA THR A 75 2.32 -2.51 8.16
C THR A 75 1.99 -2.77 9.63
N GLY A 76 1.41 -1.80 10.35
CA GLY A 76 1.20 -1.86 11.80
C GLY A 76 0.33 -3.02 12.31
N ASN A 77 -0.51 -3.61 11.47
CA ASN A 77 -1.38 -4.74 11.80
C ASN A 77 -1.02 -6.03 11.05
N LEU A 78 0.20 -6.11 10.52
CA LEU A 78 0.67 -7.23 9.70
C LEU A 78 1.79 -7.98 10.43
N ASP A 79 1.91 -9.27 10.16
CA ASP A 79 3.07 -10.03 10.61
C ASP A 79 4.35 -9.58 9.86
N PRO A 80 5.55 -9.88 10.40
CA PRO A 80 6.81 -9.40 9.82
C PRO A 80 7.05 -9.82 8.36
N THR A 81 6.61 -11.02 7.97
CA THR A 81 6.78 -11.53 6.59
C THR A 81 5.95 -10.70 5.63
N LEU A 82 4.67 -10.52 5.96
CA LEU A 82 3.74 -9.74 5.15
C LEU A 82 4.11 -8.26 5.13
N SER A 83 4.60 -7.73 6.24
CA SER A 83 5.14 -6.35 6.31
C SER A 83 6.27 -6.14 5.31
N ALA A 84 7.20 -7.10 5.23
CA ALA A 84 8.29 -7.05 4.26
C ALA A 84 7.77 -7.10 2.81
N GLU A 85 6.82 -7.99 2.51
CA GLU A 85 6.22 -8.11 1.16
C GLU A 85 5.52 -6.81 0.73
N ILE A 86 4.76 -6.17 1.62
CA ILE A 86 4.10 -4.89 1.36
C ILE A 86 5.12 -3.77 1.10
N MET A 87 6.19 -3.73 1.89
CA MET A 87 7.21 -2.72 1.70
C MET A 87 8.01 -2.94 0.41
N GLU A 88 8.30 -4.18 0.02
CA GLU A 88 8.90 -4.50 -1.27
C GLU A 88 8.00 -4.09 -2.44
N LEU A 89 6.69 -4.32 -2.31
CA LEU A 89 5.71 -3.82 -3.27
C LEU A 89 5.79 -2.29 -3.41
N PHE A 90 5.84 -1.56 -2.29
CA PHE A 90 5.98 -0.10 -2.31
C PHE A 90 7.30 0.35 -2.94
N ALA A 91 8.39 -0.38 -2.69
CA ALA A 91 9.70 -0.09 -3.29
C ALA A 91 9.71 -0.23 -4.82
N GLY A 92 8.85 -1.06 -5.40
CA GLY A 92 8.71 -1.23 -6.85
C GLY A 92 7.76 -0.24 -7.53
N LEU A 93 6.96 0.55 -6.78
CA LEU A 93 6.03 1.50 -7.38
C LEU A 93 6.69 2.68 -8.11
N PRO A 94 7.85 3.22 -7.65
CA PRO A 94 8.54 4.31 -8.36
C PRO A 94 8.94 3.97 -9.79
N GLU A 95 9.28 2.73 -10.07
CA GLU A 95 9.59 2.25 -11.44
C GLU A 95 8.39 2.36 -12.39
N ARG A 96 7.18 2.44 -11.82
CA ARG A 96 5.91 2.62 -12.53
C ARG A 96 5.40 4.06 -12.51
N GLY A 97 6.22 5.00 -12.02
CA GLY A 97 5.90 6.43 -11.97
C GLY A 97 5.09 6.88 -10.75
N THR A 98 4.98 6.06 -9.69
CA THR A 98 4.35 6.43 -8.43
C THR A 98 5.40 6.85 -7.41
N SER A 99 5.43 8.11 -7.00
CA SER A 99 6.21 8.51 -5.82
C SER A 99 5.58 7.93 -4.56
N VAL A 100 6.40 7.43 -3.64
CA VAL A 100 5.90 6.79 -2.41
C VAL A 100 6.48 7.51 -1.19
N LEU A 101 5.60 7.89 -0.27
CA LEU A 101 5.94 8.40 1.05
C LEU A 101 5.33 7.47 2.10
N VAL A 102 6.17 6.85 2.92
CA VAL A 102 5.74 5.98 4.02
C VAL A 102 6.12 6.64 5.34
N VAL A 103 5.16 6.72 6.25
CA VAL A 103 5.39 7.06 7.65
C VAL A 103 5.37 5.77 8.45
N SER A 104 6.42 5.52 9.23
CA SER A 104 6.52 4.34 10.10
C SER A 104 7.49 4.61 11.26
N HIS A 105 7.27 3.94 12.38
CA HIS A 105 8.17 3.90 13.53
C HIS A 105 9.00 2.60 13.59
N ASP A 106 8.81 1.69 12.62
CA ASP A 106 9.57 0.43 12.52
C ASP A 106 10.96 0.68 11.90
N LEU A 107 11.91 1.10 12.75
CA LEU A 107 13.27 1.39 12.31
C LEU A 107 13.98 0.21 11.64
N PRO A 108 13.90 -1.06 12.14
CA PRO A 108 14.44 -2.21 11.45
C PRO A 108 13.92 -2.36 10.00
N LEU A 109 12.63 -2.18 9.79
CA LEU A 109 12.00 -2.26 8.48
C LEU A 109 12.49 -1.12 7.57
N LEU A 110 12.55 0.12 8.07
CA LEU A 110 13.05 1.28 7.32
C LEU A 110 14.52 1.10 6.91
N LYS A 111 15.39 0.62 7.82
CA LYS A 111 16.80 0.32 7.51
C LYS A 111 16.91 -0.73 6.40
N ARG A 112 16.12 -1.80 6.46
CA ARG A 112 16.10 -2.85 5.44
C ARG A 112 15.75 -2.31 4.05
N MET A 113 14.85 -1.31 3.98
CA MET A 113 14.41 -0.74 2.70
C MET A 113 15.48 0.10 2.01
N ARG A 114 16.47 0.61 2.72
CA ARG A 114 17.56 1.43 2.18
C ARG A 114 17.06 2.58 1.29
N LYS A 115 16.04 3.28 1.77
CA LYS A 115 15.50 4.49 1.11
C LYS A 115 15.86 5.70 1.97
N ARG A 116 15.76 6.91 1.37
CA ARG A 116 15.91 8.17 2.11
C ARG A 116 14.92 8.23 3.27
N VAL A 117 15.39 8.59 4.45
CA VAL A 117 14.59 8.70 5.66
C VAL A 117 14.60 10.13 6.16
N LEU A 118 13.42 10.67 6.39
CA LEU A 118 13.23 11.98 7.01
C LEU A 118 12.78 11.77 8.45
N ILE A 119 13.52 12.33 9.41
CA ILE A 119 13.15 12.25 10.84
C ILE A 119 12.40 13.51 11.24
N LEU A 120 11.16 13.30 11.68
CA LEU A 120 10.30 14.36 12.19
C LEU A 120 10.21 14.27 13.72
N ASP A 121 10.43 15.39 14.39
CA ASP A 121 10.22 15.53 15.83
C ASP A 121 9.44 16.81 16.12
N HIS A 122 8.35 16.69 16.92
CA HIS A 122 7.48 17.82 17.26
C HIS A 122 7.08 18.71 16.05
N GLY A 123 6.78 18.09 14.90
CA GLY A 123 6.36 18.79 13.67
C GLY A 123 7.51 19.49 12.93
N ARG A 124 8.76 19.23 13.27
CA ARG A 124 9.96 19.75 12.61
C ARG A 124 10.77 18.63 11.98
N LEU A 125 11.33 18.90 10.81
CA LEU A 125 12.34 18.04 10.21
C LEU A 125 13.64 18.22 10.99
N VAL A 126 14.09 17.17 11.66
CA VAL A 126 15.32 17.20 12.49
C VAL A 126 16.48 16.50 11.82
N ASP A 127 16.22 15.59 10.90
CA ASP A 127 17.27 14.90 10.14
C ASP A 127 16.77 14.42 8.76
N ASP A 128 17.72 14.24 7.83
CA ASP A 128 17.50 13.80 6.45
C ASP A 128 18.62 12.83 6.05
N ILE A 129 18.34 11.55 6.21
CA ILE A 129 19.33 10.48 6.10
C ILE A 129 19.27 9.89 4.69
N SER A 130 20.41 9.92 3.99
CA SER A 130 20.53 9.29 2.68
C SER A 130 20.53 7.75 2.76
N PRO A 131 20.21 7.02 1.67
CA PRO A 131 20.31 5.57 1.65
C PRO A 131 21.70 5.01 1.95
N GLN A 132 22.74 5.79 1.70
CA GLN A 132 24.14 5.42 1.92
C GLN A 132 24.48 5.45 3.41
N ASP A 133 23.94 6.43 4.14
CA ASP A 133 24.21 6.65 5.57
C ASP A 133 23.39 5.72 6.47
N LEU A 134 22.36 5.04 5.93
CA LEU A 134 21.56 4.03 6.64
C LEU A 134 22.27 2.66 6.77
N ALA A 135 23.43 2.50 6.14
CA ALA A 135 24.15 1.23 6.11
C ALA A 135 25.11 1.03 7.30
N GLU A 136 25.32 2.06 8.11
CA GLU A 136 26.11 2.05 9.36
C GLU A 136 25.18 1.92 10.58
#